data_adcef81d4edb3cbc193fe042734b5559
#
_entry.id   adcef81d4edb3cbc193fe042734b5559
#
_cell.length_a   1.000
_cell.length_b   1.000
_cell.length_c   1.000
_cell.angle_alpha   90.00
_cell.angle_beta   90.00
_cell.angle_gamma   90.00
#
_symmetry.space_group_name_H-M   'P 1'
#
loop_
_entity.id
_entity.type
_entity.pdbx_description
1 polymer ?
#
loop_
_entity_poly.entity_id
_entity_poly.type
_entity_poly.pdbx_seq_one_letter_code
_entity_poly.pdbx_strand_id
1 'polypeptide(L)'
;MNETRLARFRALIQERLQELGDSSAVGQSARSVVELDQQSVGRLSRMDALQNQAMAKAQQARREVEARRLRLALDRISAREYGYCDGCGDDLPEGRLTLDPAATLCVSCARG
;
A
#
# COMPACT_ATOMS: atom_id res chain seq x y z
N MET A 1 18.01 -9.89 -11.99
CA MET A 1 16.97 -9.31 -12.86
C MET A 1 17.62 -8.32 -13.81
N ASN A 2 17.21 -8.29 -15.08
CA ASN A 2 17.81 -7.39 -16.07
C ASN A 2 17.27 -5.96 -15.95
N GLU A 3 17.92 -5.02 -16.61
CA GLU A 3 17.55 -3.59 -16.56
C GLU A 3 16.13 -3.33 -17.06
N THR A 4 15.69 -4.04 -18.09
CA THR A 4 14.32 -3.87 -18.64
C THR A 4 13.27 -4.27 -17.62
N ARG A 5 13.46 -5.37 -16.92
CA ARG A 5 12.54 -5.83 -15.86
C ARG A 5 12.55 -4.88 -14.68
N LEU A 6 13.71 -4.42 -14.26
CA LEU A 6 13.82 -3.45 -13.16
C LEU A 6 13.09 -2.15 -13.49
N ALA A 7 13.25 -1.65 -14.71
CA ALA A 7 12.55 -0.44 -15.15
C ALA A 7 11.03 -0.64 -15.16
N ARG A 8 10.56 -1.80 -15.60
CA ARG A 8 9.14 -2.15 -15.61
C ARG A 8 8.55 -2.17 -14.21
N PHE A 9 9.21 -2.81 -13.27
CA PHE A 9 8.73 -2.88 -11.88
C PHE A 9 8.83 -1.54 -11.18
N ARG A 10 9.87 -0.74 -11.48
CA ARG A 10 9.95 0.63 -10.97
C ARG A 10 8.74 1.45 -11.39
N ALA A 11 8.37 1.39 -12.68
CA ALA A 11 7.20 2.11 -13.19
C ALA A 11 5.92 1.64 -12.52
N LEU A 12 5.74 0.33 -12.35
CA LEU A 12 4.58 -0.24 -11.66
C LEU A 12 4.48 0.23 -10.21
N ILE A 13 5.60 0.25 -9.50
CA ILE A 13 5.64 0.70 -8.10
C ILE A 13 5.30 2.18 -8.00
N GLN A 14 5.86 3.01 -8.89
CA GLN A 14 5.57 4.43 -8.92
C GLN A 14 4.09 4.71 -9.20
N GLU A 15 3.49 3.96 -10.11
CA GLU A 15 2.06 4.05 -10.42
C GLU A 15 1.22 3.70 -9.18
N ARG A 16 1.54 2.62 -8.49
CA ARG A 16 0.82 2.23 -7.27
C ARG A 16 0.96 3.24 -6.15
N LEU A 17 2.14 3.84 -5.99
CA LEU A 17 2.34 4.91 -5.01
C LEU A 17 1.47 6.12 -5.32
N GLN A 18 1.34 6.48 -6.59
CA GLN A 18 0.47 7.57 -7.00
C GLN A 18 -0.99 7.26 -6.71
N GLU A 19 -1.46 6.05 -7.02
CA GLU A 19 -2.82 5.60 -6.72
C GLU A 19 -3.12 5.66 -5.21
N LEU A 20 -2.18 5.25 -4.38
CA LEU A 20 -2.32 5.32 -2.92
C LEU A 20 -2.42 6.77 -2.43
N GLY A 21 -1.65 7.67 -3.01
CA GLY A 21 -1.71 9.09 -2.70
C GLY A 21 -3.07 9.69 -3.05
N ASP A 22 -3.61 9.37 -4.23
CA ASP A 22 -4.92 9.82 -4.68
C ASP A 22 -6.03 9.28 -3.76
N SER A 23 -5.96 8.00 -3.39
CA SER A 23 -6.91 7.38 -2.46
C SER A 23 -6.85 8.02 -1.08
N SER A 24 -5.67 8.37 -0.59
CA SER A 24 -5.49 9.07 0.69
C SER A 24 -6.16 10.45 0.67
N ALA A 25 -6.02 11.20 -0.40
CA ALA A 25 -6.64 12.52 -0.56
C ALA A 25 -8.17 12.42 -0.52
N VAL A 26 -8.75 11.45 -1.23
CA VAL A 26 -10.20 11.21 -1.23
C VAL A 26 -10.69 10.80 0.17
N GLY A 27 -9.96 9.90 0.84
CA GLY A 27 -10.29 9.47 2.20
C GLY A 27 -10.25 10.59 3.21
N GLN A 28 -9.30 11.50 3.09
CA GLN A 28 -9.18 12.67 3.95
C GLN A 28 -10.39 13.62 3.78
N SER A 29 -10.81 13.88 2.56
CA SER A 29 -12.01 14.68 2.27
C SER A 29 -13.25 14.06 2.88
N ALA A 30 -13.43 12.73 2.75
CA ALA A 30 -14.56 12.02 3.32
C ALA A 30 -14.56 12.11 4.86
N ARG A 31 -13.40 12.01 5.51
CA ARG A 31 -13.28 12.15 6.96
C ARG A 31 -13.68 13.56 7.42
N SER A 32 -13.28 14.58 6.70
CA SER A 32 -13.63 15.98 7.01
C SER A 32 -15.12 16.23 6.93
N VAL A 33 -15.80 15.71 5.90
CA VAL A 33 -17.24 15.80 5.75
C VAL A 33 -17.97 15.15 6.92
N VAL A 34 -17.53 13.95 7.35
CA VAL A 34 -18.13 13.25 8.49
C VAL A 34 -18.02 14.08 9.77
N GLU A 35 -16.90 14.71 10.02
CA GLU A 35 -16.69 15.57 11.19
C GLU A 35 -17.65 16.77 11.22
N LEU A 36 -17.88 17.39 10.07
CA LEU A 36 -18.80 18.51 9.95
C LEU A 36 -20.24 18.10 10.22
N ASP A 37 -20.66 16.93 9.73
CA ASP A 37 -22.02 16.43 9.87
C ASP A 37 -22.36 15.98 11.29
N GLN A 38 -21.38 15.65 12.13
CA GLN A 38 -21.61 15.22 13.51
C GLN A 38 -22.41 16.22 14.35
N GLN A 39 -22.37 17.49 14.02
CA GLN A 39 -23.05 18.54 14.79
C GLN A 39 -24.53 18.63 14.49
N SER A 40 -25.01 18.08 13.38
CA SER A 40 -26.39 18.29 12.88
C SER A 40 -27.24 17.02 12.89
N VAL A 41 -26.72 15.86 13.30
CA VAL A 41 -27.42 14.56 13.22
C VAL A 41 -27.76 14.01 14.60
N GLY A 42 -28.76 13.11 14.66
CA GLY A 42 -29.18 12.44 15.86
C GLY A 42 -28.17 11.40 16.35
N ARG A 43 -28.44 10.82 17.54
CA ARG A 43 -27.50 9.95 18.25
C ARG A 43 -27.06 8.72 17.42
N LEU A 44 -28.01 8.02 16.76
CA LEU A 44 -27.68 6.85 15.91
C LEU A 44 -26.80 7.24 14.73
N SER A 45 -27.11 8.37 14.09
CA SER A 45 -26.34 8.90 12.98
C SER A 45 -24.92 9.30 13.40
N ARG A 46 -24.76 9.80 14.64
CA ARG A 46 -23.43 10.09 15.18
C ARG A 46 -22.60 8.83 15.37
N MET A 47 -23.21 7.75 15.85
CA MET A 47 -22.54 6.46 16.02
C MET A 47 -22.08 5.92 14.67
N ASP A 48 -22.94 5.98 13.65
CA ASP A 48 -22.60 5.56 12.29
C ASP A 48 -21.46 6.41 11.72
N ALA A 49 -21.50 7.73 11.93
CA ALA A 49 -20.45 8.64 11.48
C ALA A 49 -19.11 8.34 12.15
N LEU A 50 -19.10 8.06 13.46
CA LEU A 50 -17.90 7.69 14.20
C LEU A 50 -17.34 6.35 13.72
N GLN A 51 -18.20 5.37 13.44
CA GLN A 51 -17.79 4.08 12.90
C GLN A 51 -17.17 4.24 11.53
N ASN A 52 -17.79 5.02 10.64
CA ASN A 52 -17.25 5.29 9.31
C ASN A 52 -15.90 6.02 9.38
N GLN A 53 -15.75 6.95 10.32
CA GLN A 53 -14.49 7.65 10.55
C GLN A 53 -13.39 6.68 11.01
N ALA A 54 -13.72 5.76 11.93
CA ALA A 54 -12.77 4.75 12.41
C ALA A 54 -12.32 3.84 11.27
N MET A 55 -13.25 3.41 10.40
CA MET A 55 -12.93 2.60 9.23
C MET A 55 -12.04 3.35 8.25
N ALA A 56 -12.31 4.63 8.01
CA ALA A 56 -11.50 5.47 7.13
C ALA A 56 -10.08 5.63 7.66
N LYS A 57 -9.91 5.81 8.96
CA LYS A 57 -8.60 5.89 9.60
C LYS A 57 -7.82 4.58 9.48
N ALA A 58 -8.50 3.44 9.65
CA ALA A 58 -7.87 2.13 9.51
C ALA A 58 -7.42 1.88 8.07
N GLN A 59 -8.22 2.26 7.07
CA GLN A 59 -7.85 2.17 5.67
C GLN A 59 -6.66 3.06 5.35
N GLN A 60 -6.62 4.28 5.90
CA GLN A 60 -5.49 5.20 5.72
C GLN A 60 -4.20 4.59 6.31
N ALA A 61 -4.26 3.99 7.48
CA ALA A 61 -3.12 3.32 8.10
C ALA A 61 -2.58 2.20 7.21
N ARG A 62 -3.47 1.39 6.61
CA ARG A 62 -3.06 0.33 5.67
C ARG A 62 -2.39 0.91 4.42
N ARG A 63 -2.93 2.01 3.88
CA ARG A 63 -2.32 2.68 2.72
C ARG A 63 -0.92 3.21 3.03
N GLU A 64 -0.72 3.75 4.22
CA GLU A 64 0.58 4.25 4.66
C GLU A 64 1.61 3.13 4.80
N VAL A 65 1.21 1.98 5.35
CA VAL A 65 2.07 0.79 5.43
C VAL A 65 2.45 0.32 4.03
N GLU A 66 1.48 0.22 3.13
CA GLU A 66 1.73 -0.21 1.75
C GLU A 66 2.65 0.77 1.02
N ALA A 67 2.45 2.07 1.21
CA ALA A 67 3.32 3.09 0.60
C ALA A 67 4.76 2.95 1.09
N ARG A 68 4.97 2.67 2.38
CA ARG A 68 6.33 2.43 2.91
C ARG A 68 6.97 1.20 2.30
N ARG A 69 6.22 0.11 2.16
CA ARG A 69 6.70 -1.12 1.52
C ARG A 69 7.13 -0.86 0.08
N LEU A 70 6.32 -0.11 -0.67
CA LEU A 70 6.62 0.24 -2.07
C LEU A 70 7.85 1.14 -2.18
N ARG A 71 8.01 2.11 -1.28
CA ARG A 71 9.22 2.96 -1.26
C ARG A 71 10.48 2.16 -0.97
N LEU A 72 10.41 1.20 -0.05
CA LEU A 72 11.53 0.28 0.23
C LEU A 72 11.86 -0.57 -0.99
N ALA A 73 10.84 -0.98 -1.76
CA ALA A 73 11.05 -1.72 -3.02
C ALA A 73 11.80 -0.87 -4.05
N LEU A 74 11.49 0.43 -4.15
CA LEU A 74 12.24 1.35 -5.02
C LEU A 74 13.70 1.46 -4.59
N ASP A 75 13.98 1.51 -3.30
CA ASP A 75 15.34 1.54 -2.77
C ASP A 75 16.10 0.27 -3.15
N ARG A 76 15.45 -0.89 -3.10
CA ARG A 76 16.04 -2.16 -3.53
C ARG A 76 16.35 -2.18 -5.01
N ILE A 77 15.49 -1.62 -5.85
CA ILE A 77 15.74 -1.50 -7.28
C ILE A 77 17.00 -0.66 -7.51
N SER A 78 17.13 0.45 -6.81
CA SER A 78 18.31 1.33 -6.91
C SER A 78 19.58 0.63 -6.45
N ALA A 79 19.48 -0.20 -5.41
CA ALA A 79 20.61 -0.97 -4.88
C ALA A 79 20.87 -2.28 -5.65
N ARG A 80 20.03 -2.61 -6.64
CA ARG A 80 20.07 -3.85 -7.43
C ARG A 80 19.88 -5.10 -6.58
N GLU A 81 19.10 -4.96 -5.51
CA GLU A 81 18.77 -6.07 -4.59
C GLU A 81 17.30 -6.49 -4.72
N TYR A 82 16.59 -5.95 -5.71
CA TYR A 82 15.16 -6.23 -5.94
C TYR A 82 14.95 -7.57 -6.63
N GLY A 83 13.91 -8.29 -6.21
CA GLY A 83 13.48 -9.53 -6.85
C GLY A 83 14.05 -10.80 -6.23
N TYR A 84 14.70 -10.69 -5.09
CA TYR A 84 15.23 -11.84 -4.34
C TYR A 84 14.49 -12.02 -3.03
N CYS A 85 14.33 -13.29 -2.61
CA CYS A 85 13.73 -13.60 -1.31
C CYS A 85 14.72 -13.28 -0.19
N ASP A 86 14.28 -12.51 0.79
CA ASP A 86 15.13 -12.17 1.97
C ASP A 86 15.37 -13.40 2.87
N GLY A 87 14.51 -14.41 2.80
CA GLY A 87 14.64 -15.61 3.63
C GLY A 87 15.59 -16.66 3.07
N CYS A 88 15.47 -16.98 1.77
CA CYS A 88 16.25 -18.06 1.15
C CYS A 88 17.20 -17.59 0.04
N GLY A 89 17.11 -16.36 -0.41
CA GLY A 89 17.96 -15.81 -1.45
C GLY A 89 17.57 -16.19 -2.87
N ASP A 90 16.54 -17.00 -3.05
CA ASP A 90 16.07 -17.39 -4.37
C ASP A 90 15.38 -16.24 -5.10
N ASP A 91 15.38 -16.29 -6.43
CA ASP A 91 14.64 -15.32 -7.23
C ASP A 91 13.14 -15.42 -6.94
N LEU A 92 12.50 -14.28 -6.78
CA LEU A 92 11.03 -14.22 -6.66
C LEU A 92 10.41 -14.37 -8.07
N PRO A 93 9.35 -15.19 -8.21
CA PRO A 93 8.67 -15.33 -9.50
C PRO A 93 8.11 -13.99 -9.99
N GLU A 94 8.19 -13.76 -11.29
CA GLU A 94 7.70 -12.53 -11.90
C GLU A 94 6.20 -12.31 -11.65
N GLY A 95 5.42 -13.40 -11.67
CA GLY A 95 3.99 -13.34 -11.37
C GLY A 95 3.70 -12.84 -9.95
N ARG A 96 4.51 -13.27 -8.97
CA ARG A 96 4.38 -12.79 -7.60
C ARG A 96 4.69 -11.30 -7.48
N LEU A 97 5.72 -10.83 -8.16
CA LEU A 97 6.10 -9.41 -8.17
C LEU A 97 5.09 -8.55 -8.91
N THR A 98 4.42 -9.09 -9.92
CA THR A 98 3.36 -8.37 -10.63
C THR A 98 2.14 -8.14 -9.73
N LEU A 99 1.79 -9.13 -8.90
CA LEU A 99 0.69 -9.02 -7.95
C LEU A 99 1.07 -8.19 -6.73
N ASP A 100 2.28 -8.37 -6.22
CA ASP A 100 2.78 -7.64 -5.04
C ASP A 100 4.22 -7.19 -5.30
N PRO A 101 4.41 -6.01 -5.94
CA PRO A 101 5.75 -5.52 -6.27
C PRO A 101 6.64 -5.26 -5.05
N ALA A 102 6.06 -5.11 -3.87
CA ALA A 102 6.80 -4.89 -2.62
C ALA A 102 7.15 -6.21 -1.90
N ALA A 103 6.84 -7.36 -2.48
CA ALA A 103 7.12 -8.66 -1.87
C ALA A 103 8.62 -8.86 -1.64
N THR A 104 8.98 -9.36 -0.45
CA THR A 104 10.36 -9.60 -0.04
C THR A 104 10.63 -11.06 0.29
N LEU A 105 9.59 -11.90 0.31
CA LEU A 105 9.68 -13.32 0.64
C LEU A 105 8.98 -14.13 -0.43
N CYS A 106 9.55 -15.29 -0.75
CA CYS A 106 8.87 -16.26 -1.60
C CYS A 106 7.70 -16.89 -0.85
N VAL A 107 6.84 -17.60 -1.56
CA VAL A 107 5.65 -18.22 -0.96
C VAL A 107 6.03 -19.16 0.19
N SER A 108 7.06 -19.96 0.02
CA SER A 108 7.52 -20.88 1.06
C SER A 108 8.01 -20.16 2.32
N CYS A 109 8.82 -19.12 2.16
CA CYS A 109 9.33 -18.34 3.30
C CYS A 109 8.25 -17.52 3.97
N ALA A 110 7.28 -17.02 3.21
CA ALA A 110 6.15 -16.25 3.74
C ALA A 110 5.20 -17.12 4.58
N ARG A 111 5.12 -18.40 4.29
CA ARG A 111 4.31 -19.35 5.08
C ARG A 111 4.99 -19.78 6.38
N GLY A 112 6.27 -19.51 6.50
CA GLY A 112 7.05 -19.91 7.64
C GLY A 112 7.63 -21.28 7.49
#